data_663a42c0296da52ba9ab76db42003d4c
#
_entry.id   663a42c0296da52ba9ab76db42003d4c
#
_cell.length_a   1.000
_cell.length_b   1.000
_cell.length_c   1.000
_cell.angle_alpha   90.00
_cell.angle_beta   90.00
_cell.angle_gamma   90.00
#
_symmetry.space_group_name_H-M   'P 1'
#
loop_
_entity.id
_entity.type
_entity.pdbx_description
1 polymer ?
#
loop_
_entity_poly.entity_id
_entity_poly.type
_entity_poly.pdbx_seq_one_letter_code
_entity_poly.pdbx_strand_id
1 'polypeptide(L)'
;TQELRYLSTYLDETITASNGMTELRIRSNKANFELAKIDNSEAWSISGTGIGTDTLSGFKRLKFDDGTFAMDIGQSETAGQAYRLYQAAFARTPDMPGVAFHMNDMETHGHAITQIAGNFIASPEFKSTYGENIAEETYINLLYQNVLGRSPADFEVEYYTDRFASGTTDWNTTLVFFAESPENVALVAPQIEDGIWMPF
;
A
#
# COMPACT_ATOMS: atom_id res chain seq x y z
N THR A 1 -16.01 -5.02 -12.27
CA THR A 1 -17.39 -4.55 -12.53
C THR A 1 -17.78 -3.65 -11.37
N GLN A 2 -18.09 -2.39 -11.66
CA GLN A 2 -18.51 -1.41 -10.65
C GLN A 2 -19.98 -1.62 -10.30
N GLU A 3 -20.29 -1.67 -9.00
CA GLU A 3 -21.68 -1.55 -8.54
C GLU A 3 -21.99 -0.06 -8.32
N LEU A 4 -23.02 0.44 -9.02
CA LEU A 4 -23.54 1.78 -8.81
C LEU A 4 -24.60 1.68 -7.70
N ARG A 5 -24.23 2.04 -6.46
CA ARG A 5 -25.20 2.22 -5.39
C ARG A 5 -25.32 3.69 -5.06
N TYR A 6 -26.53 4.16 -4.90
CA TYR A 6 -26.82 5.45 -4.27
C TYR A 6 -26.73 5.19 -2.76
N LEU A 7 -25.79 5.84 -2.09
CA LEU A 7 -25.89 6.03 -0.65
C LEU A 7 -27.13 6.89 -0.43
N SER A 8 -28.24 6.26 -0.13
CA SER A 8 -29.51 6.95 0.04
C SER A 8 -30.12 6.54 1.36
N THR A 9 -30.42 7.49 2.10
CA THR A 9 -31.32 7.59 3.24
C THR A 9 -30.60 7.95 4.53
N TYR A 10 -31.30 8.71 5.37
CA TYR A 10 -30.87 9.07 6.74
C TYR A 10 -30.79 7.86 7.71
N LEU A 11 -30.79 6.64 7.19
CA LEU A 11 -30.76 5.40 7.96
C LEU A 11 -29.37 4.80 7.85
N ASP A 12 -28.84 4.33 8.97
CA ASP A 12 -27.58 3.60 9.05
C ASP A 12 -27.76 2.21 8.42
N GLU A 13 -26.98 1.91 7.40
CA GLU A 13 -27.07 0.65 6.64
C GLU A 13 -25.73 -0.10 6.66
N THR A 14 -25.77 -1.41 6.42
CA THR A 14 -24.57 -2.20 6.12
C THR A 14 -24.55 -2.55 4.64
N ILE A 15 -23.58 -2.04 3.93
CA ILE A 15 -23.36 -2.28 2.51
C ILE A 15 -22.20 -3.26 2.36
N THR A 16 -22.50 -4.44 1.83
CA THR A 16 -21.49 -5.51 1.68
C THR A 16 -21.16 -5.71 0.20
N ALA A 17 -19.88 -5.80 -0.10
CA ALA A 17 -19.38 -6.17 -1.41
C ALA A 17 -19.86 -7.58 -1.78
N SER A 18 -20.31 -7.77 -3.00
CA SER A 18 -20.87 -9.03 -3.46
C SER A 18 -20.29 -9.46 -4.81
N ASN A 19 -20.29 -10.76 -5.09
CA ASN A 19 -19.91 -11.32 -6.39
C ASN A 19 -18.52 -10.89 -6.91
N GLY A 20 -17.54 -10.72 -6.02
CA GLY A 20 -16.18 -10.29 -6.40
C GLY A 20 -16.06 -8.82 -6.78
N MET A 21 -17.10 -8.02 -6.59
CA MET A 21 -17.06 -6.57 -6.74
C MET A 21 -16.45 -5.97 -5.49
N THR A 22 -15.26 -5.36 -5.62
CA THR A 22 -14.53 -4.76 -4.52
C THR A 22 -14.46 -3.23 -4.60
N GLU A 23 -15.12 -2.65 -5.59
CA GLU A 23 -15.18 -1.21 -5.81
C GLU A 23 -16.61 -0.69 -5.65
N LEU A 24 -16.77 0.40 -4.91
CA LEU A 24 -18.02 1.15 -4.77
C LEU A 24 -17.86 2.54 -5.40
N ARG A 25 -18.73 2.88 -6.36
CA ARG A 25 -18.77 4.21 -6.98
C ARG A 25 -19.69 5.14 -6.20
N ILE A 26 -19.16 6.28 -5.78
CA ILE A 26 -19.88 7.36 -5.10
C ILE A 26 -19.83 8.59 -6.01
N ARG A 27 -21.01 9.05 -6.49
CA ARG A 27 -21.12 10.24 -7.36
C ARG A 27 -21.16 11.51 -6.54
N SER A 28 -20.02 11.84 -5.98
CA SER A 28 -19.76 13.05 -5.20
C SER A 28 -18.27 13.19 -4.96
N ASN A 29 -17.85 14.35 -4.46
CA ASN A 29 -16.48 14.55 -4.03
C ASN A 29 -16.24 13.93 -2.65
N LYS A 30 -15.03 13.41 -2.44
CA LYS A 30 -14.62 12.77 -1.18
C LYS A 30 -14.79 13.70 0.02
N ALA A 31 -14.55 14.99 -0.16
CA ALA A 31 -14.65 15.99 0.91
C ALA A 31 -16.06 16.12 1.54
N ASN A 32 -17.10 15.56 0.90
CA ASN A 32 -18.46 15.52 1.45
C ASN A 32 -18.70 14.37 2.44
N PHE A 33 -17.69 13.51 2.66
CA PHE A 33 -17.80 12.31 3.48
C PHE A 33 -16.65 12.20 4.48
N GLU A 34 -16.98 11.66 5.65
CA GLU A 34 -16.05 11.17 6.63
C GLU A 34 -15.93 9.66 6.47
N LEU A 35 -14.71 9.16 6.48
CA LEU A 35 -14.39 7.74 6.35
C LEU A 35 -13.51 7.35 7.53
N ALA A 36 -13.83 6.26 8.20
CA ALA A 36 -13.03 5.74 9.28
C ALA A 36 -13.01 4.20 9.27
N LYS A 37 -11.88 3.61 9.58
CA LYS A 37 -11.80 2.17 9.84
C LYS A 37 -12.51 1.86 11.16
N ILE A 38 -13.31 0.80 11.19
CA ILE A 38 -14.00 0.37 12.40
C ILE A 38 -13.03 -0.48 13.22
N ASP A 39 -12.83 -0.12 14.49
CA ASP A 39 -11.90 -0.80 15.40
C ASP A 39 -12.14 -2.32 15.45
N ASN A 40 -11.05 -3.07 15.44
CA ASN A 40 -11.05 -4.54 15.44
C ASN A 40 -11.88 -5.19 14.32
N SER A 41 -12.04 -4.50 13.20
CA SER A 41 -12.82 -4.95 12.03
C SER A 41 -12.07 -4.64 10.73
N GLU A 42 -12.39 -5.38 9.67
CA GLU A 42 -12.00 -5.04 8.29
C GLU A 42 -13.04 -4.13 7.61
N ALA A 43 -14.10 -3.75 8.32
CA ALA A 43 -15.13 -2.85 7.82
C ALA A 43 -14.74 -1.38 8.03
N TRP A 44 -15.36 -0.52 7.22
CA TRP A 44 -15.20 0.93 7.28
C TRP A 44 -16.56 1.60 7.49
N SER A 45 -16.58 2.71 8.18
CA SER A 45 -17.74 3.59 8.22
C SER A 45 -17.62 4.70 7.20
N ILE A 46 -18.74 5.09 6.63
CA ILE A 46 -18.87 6.30 5.80
C ILE A 46 -20.07 7.10 6.28
N SER A 47 -19.86 8.38 6.54
CA SER A 47 -20.93 9.32 6.91
C SER A 47 -20.79 10.61 6.13
N GLY A 48 -21.87 11.37 6.00
CA GLY A 48 -21.86 12.65 5.26
C GLY A 48 -23.21 13.33 5.24
N THR A 49 -23.26 14.51 4.60
CA THR A 49 -24.50 15.28 4.50
C THR A 49 -25.55 14.55 3.67
N GLY A 50 -26.67 14.21 4.28
CA GLY A 50 -27.81 13.58 3.60
C GLY A 50 -27.77 12.05 3.58
N ILE A 51 -26.76 11.45 4.22
CA ILE A 51 -26.70 10.01 4.55
C ILE A 51 -26.53 9.84 6.06
N GLY A 52 -26.90 8.68 6.59
CA GLY A 52 -26.58 8.30 7.97
C GLY A 52 -25.12 7.94 8.14
N THR A 53 -24.84 6.98 9.00
CA THR A 53 -23.52 6.36 9.10
C THR A 53 -23.61 4.93 8.59
N ASP A 54 -23.11 4.70 7.38
CA ASP A 54 -23.15 3.39 6.76
C ASP A 54 -21.89 2.58 7.10
N THR A 55 -22.04 1.27 7.21
CA THR A 55 -20.94 0.32 7.34
C THR A 55 -20.63 -0.31 5.98
N LEU A 56 -19.39 -0.18 5.54
CA LEU A 56 -18.88 -0.75 4.29
C LEU A 56 -18.05 -2.01 4.60
N SER A 57 -18.44 -3.14 4.03
CA SER A 57 -17.77 -4.42 4.25
C SER A 57 -17.34 -5.07 2.93
N GLY A 58 -16.08 -5.55 2.88
CA GLY A 58 -15.53 -6.26 1.73
C GLY A 58 -15.15 -5.39 0.53
N PHE A 59 -15.27 -4.08 0.61
CA PHE A 59 -14.78 -3.17 -0.43
C PHE A 59 -13.29 -2.89 -0.23
N LYS A 60 -12.57 -2.73 -1.34
CA LYS A 60 -11.17 -2.31 -1.38
C LYS A 60 -11.02 -0.87 -1.83
N ARG A 61 -11.95 -0.35 -2.63
CA ARG A 61 -11.91 0.98 -3.24
C ARG A 61 -13.24 1.69 -3.17
N LEU A 62 -13.18 2.98 -2.84
CA LEU A 62 -14.27 3.91 -3.08
C LEU A 62 -13.85 4.86 -4.20
N LYS A 63 -14.64 4.90 -5.27
CA LYS A 63 -14.39 5.78 -6.42
C LYS A 63 -15.28 7.01 -6.30
N PHE A 64 -14.68 8.14 -5.97
CA PHE A 64 -15.33 9.45 -5.93
C PHE A 64 -15.21 10.18 -7.27
N ASP A 65 -15.87 11.32 -7.44
CA ASP A 65 -15.77 12.12 -8.66
C ASP A 65 -14.41 12.84 -8.77
N ASP A 66 -13.71 13.02 -7.65
CA ASP A 66 -12.43 13.70 -7.53
C ASP A 66 -11.23 12.79 -7.18
N GLY A 67 -11.45 11.47 -7.10
CA GLY A 67 -10.34 10.55 -6.77
C GLY A 67 -10.79 9.15 -6.34
N THR A 68 -9.81 8.39 -5.85
CA THR A 68 -10.01 7.04 -5.32
C THR A 68 -9.52 6.97 -3.88
N PHE A 69 -10.35 6.41 -3.01
CA PHE A 69 -9.97 6.07 -1.64
C PHE A 69 -9.74 4.56 -1.54
N ALA A 70 -8.53 4.17 -1.12
CA ALA A 70 -8.15 2.76 -0.94
C ALA A 70 -8.25 2.36 0.53
N MET A 71 -8.86 1.21 0.78
CA MET A 71 -9.11 0.64 2.10
C MET A 71 -8.31 -0.63 2.37
N ASP A 72 -7.75 -1.27 1.32
CA ASP A 72 -6.91 -2.46 1.40
C ASP A 72 -5.44 -2.07 1.70
N ILE A 73 -5.22 -1.68 2.94
CA ILE A 73 -3.95 -1.13 3.45
C ILE A 73 -3.15 -2.13 4.28
N GLY A 74 -3.72 -3.31 4.54
CA GLY A 74 -3.11 -4.38 5.33
C GLY A 74 -1.84 -4.96 4.70
N GLN A 75 -1.17 -5.85 5.44
CA GLN A 75 -0.04 -6.62 4.92
C GLN A 75 -0.51 -7.48 3.74
N SER A 76 0.27 -7.50 2.66
CA SER A 76 -0.04 -8.20 1.40
C SER A 76 -1.29 -7.71 0.66
N GLU A 77 -1.87 -6.59 1.05
CA GLU A 77 -2.96 -5.93 0.33
C GLU A 77 -2.42 -4.87 -0.64
N THR A 78 -3.03 -4.76 -1.82
CA THR A 78 -2.46 -4.05 -2.98
C THR A 78 -2.09 -2.60 -2.69
N ALA A 79 -2.98 -1.81 -2.08
CA ALA A 79 -2.70 -0.41 -1.81
C ALA A 79 -1.61 -0.24 -0.75
N GLY A 80 -1.69 -1.02 0.33
CA GLY A 80 -0.66 -1.05 1.36
C GLY A 80 0.70 -1.48 0.81
N GLN A 81 0.73 -2.53 -0.03
CA GLN A 81 1.96 -3.00 -0.68
C GLN A 81 2.58 -1.93 -1.59
N ALA A 82 1.77 -1.28 -2.44
CA ALA A 82 2.27 -0.22 -3.32
C ALA A 82 2.88 0.93 -2.52
N TYR A 83 2.20 1.34 -1.45
CA TYR A 83 2.67 2.42 -0.59
C TYR A 83 4.00 2.05 0.10
N ARG A 84 4.04 0.90 0.77
CA ARG A 84 5.23 0.46 1.53
C ARG A 84 6.43 0.16 0.63
N LEU A 85 6.19 -0.45 -0.54
CA LEU A 85 7.27 -0.69 -1.50
C LEU A 85 7.87 0.62 -2.04
N TYR A 86 7.01 1.62 -2.34
CA TYR A 86 7.46 2.94 -2.77
C TYR A 86 8.29 3.64 -1.69
N GLN A 87 7.79 3.63 -0.44
CA GLN A 87 8.50 4.19 0.72
C GLN A 87 9.84 3.49 0.93
N ALA A 88 9.87 2.15 0.87
CA ALA A 88 11.09 1.38 1.04
C ALA A 88 12.11 1.64 -0.08
N ALA A 89 11.66 1.75 -1.33
CA ALA A 89 12.55 1.97 -2.46
C ALA A 89 13.19 3.36 -2.47
N PHE A 90 12.52 4.38 -1.95
CA PHE A 90 12.97 5.77 -2.07
C PHE A 90 13.22 6.46 -0.73
N ALA A 91 13.04 5.76 0.40
CA ALA A 91 13.26 6.27 1.76
C ALA A 91 12.52 7.60 2.04
N ARG A 92 11.33 7.77 1.50
CA ARG A 92 10.49 8.97 1.64
C ARG A 92 9.00 8.63 1.59
N THR A 93 8.18 9.57 2.03
CA THR A 93 6.72 9.48 1.84
C THR A 93 6.40 9.39 0.34
N PRO A 94 5.60 8.40 -0.07
CA PRO A 94 5.18 8.23 -1.45
C PRO A 94 4.38 9.40 -1.98
N ASP A 95 4.53 9.72 -3.26
CA ASP A 95 3.55 10.56 -3.96
C ASP A 95 2.35 9.72 -4.44
N MET A 96 1.16 10.26 -4.29
CA MET A 96 -0.07 9.51 -4.56
C MET A 96 -0.25 9.12 -6.03
N PRO A 97 0.14 9.93 -7.03
CA PRO A 97 0.15 9.50 -8.42
C PRO A 97 1.03 8.27 -8.68
N GLY A 98 2.20 8.18 -8.05
CA GLY A 98 3.09 7.01 -8.13
C GLY A 98 2.48 5.77 -7.49
N VAL A 99 1.87 5.90 -6.31
CA VAL A 99 1.14 4.79 -5.67
C VAL A 99 0.01 4.29 -6.56
N ALA A 100 -0.84 5.20 -7.07
CA ALA A 100 -1.95 4.85 -7.94
C ALA A 100 -1.49 4.16 -9.24
N PHE A 101 -0.37 4.60 -9.83
CA PHE A 101 0.21 3.99 -11.01
C PHE A 101 0.61 2.53 -10.75
N HIS A 102 1.35 2.26 -9.67
CA HIS A 102 1.80 0.90 -9.35
C HIS A 102 0.69 -0.01 -8.85
N MET A 103 -0.34 0.53 -8.19
CA MET A 103 -1.56 -0.23 -7.92
C MET A 103 -2.23 -0.69 -9.22
N ASN A 104 -2.35 0.20 -10.21
CA ASN A 104 -2.89 -0.16 -11.52
C ASN A 104 -2.02 -1.20 -12.24
N ASP A 105 -0.70 -1.13 -12.12
CA ASP A 105 0.21 -2.13 -12.67
C ASP A 105 -0.06 -3.53 -12.08
N MET A 106 -0.28 -3.62 -10.78
CA MET A 106 -0.60 -4.89 -10.12
C MET A 106 -2.00 -5.39 -10.48
N GLU A 107 -3.01 -4.52 -10.47
CA GLU A 107 -4.42 -4.91 -10.59
C GLU A 107 -4.88 -5.11 -12.04
N THR A 108 -4.39 -4.28 -12.96
CA THR A 108 -4.83 -4.29 -14.37
C THR A 108 -3.87 -5.04 -15.27
N HIS A 109 -2.57 -4.90 -15.04
CA HIS A 109 -1.54 -5.54 -15.88
C HIS A 109 -1.03 -6.86 -15.28
N GLY A 110 -1.39 -7.17 -14.03
CA GLY A 110 -1.00 -8.41 -13.37
C GLY A 110 0.49 -8.48 -13.02
N HIS A 111 1.17 -7.35 -12.94
CA HIS A 111 2.57 -7.32 -12.56
C HIS A 111 2.75 -7.77 -11.10
N ALA A 112 3.68 -8.69 -10.89
CA ALA A 112 4.06 -9.07 -9.54
C ALA A 112 4.78 -7.91 -8.84
N ILE A 113 4.60 -7.78 -7.53
CA ILE A 113 5.26 -6.73 -6.73
C ILE A 113 6.78 -6.76 -6.87
N THR A 114 7.39 -7.94 -7.07
CA THR A 114 8.83 -8.11 -7.33
C THR A 114 9.28 -7.53 -8.68
N GLN A 115 8.39 -7.50 -9.69
CA GLN A 115 8.67 -6.83 -10.96
C GLN A 115 8.68 -5.32 -10.77
N ILE A 116 7.75 -4.78 -9.98
CA ILE A 116 7.72 -3.35 -9.64
C ILE A 116 8.95 -2.97 -8.83
N ALA A 117 9.36 -3.81 -7.87
CA ALA A 117 10.61 -3.63 -7.12
C ALA A 117 11.83 -3.56 -8.04
N GLY A 118 11.90 -4.43 -9.06
CA GLY A 118 12.95 -4.39 -10.08
C GLY A 118 12.98 -3.08 -10.87
N ASN A 119 11.81 -2.55 -11.24
CA ASN A 119 11.71 -1.25 -11.91
C ASN A 119 12.19 -0.10 -11.01
N PHE A 120 11.87 -0.15 -9.72
CA PHE A 120 12.36 0.83 -8.75
C PHE A 120 13.87 0.76 -8.59
N ILE A 121 14.44 -0.43 -8.41
CA ILE A 121 15.89 -0.64 -8.27
C ILE A 121 16.64 -0.14 -9.50
N ALA A 122 16.07 -0.29 -10.70
CA ALA A 122 16.67 0.22 -11.93
C ALA A 122 16.60 1.75 -12.08
N SER A 123 15.75 2.44 -11.29
CA SER A 123 15.50 3.86 -11.43
C SER A 123 16.68 4.73 -10.98
N PRO A 124 16.85 5.95 -11.54
CA PRO A 124 17.83 6.89 -11.05
C PRO A 124 17.62 7.31 -9.58
N GLU A 125 16.36 7.39 -9.11
CA GLU A 125 16.04 7.78 -7.75
C GLU A 125 16.53 6.72 -6.74
N PHE A 126 16.29 5.44 -7.02
CA PHE A 126 16.82 4.36 -6.17
C PHE A 126 18.35 4.37 -6.12
N LYS A 127 19.01 4.50 -7.27
CA LYS A 127 20.46 4.58 -7.35
C LYS A 127 21.03 5.78 -6.60
N SER A 128 20.31 6.89 -6.56
CA SER A 128 20.69 8.06 -5.77
C SER A 128 20.57 7.81 -4.26
N THR A 129 19.58 7.03 -3.84
CA THR A 129 19.28 6.73 -2.44
C THR A 129 20.16 5.61 -1.88
N TYR A 130 20.32 4.53 -2.64
CA TYR A 130 21.02 3.32 -2.21
C TYR A 130 22.44 3.19 -2.77
N GLY A 131 22.75 3.89 -3.83
CA GLY A 131 24.01 3.76 -4.56
C GLY A 131 23.90 2.88 -5.80
N GLU A 132 24.89 2.98 -6.67
CA GLU A 132 25.00 2.18 -7.89
C GLU A 132 26.14 1.15 -7.74
N ASN A 133 25.91 -0.11 -8.11
CA ASN A 133 26.88 -1.20 -8.04
C ASN A 133 27.46 -1.44 -6.63
N ILE A 134 26.66 -1.30 -5.59
CA ILE A 134 27.03 -1.59 -4.20
C ILE A 134 27.05 -3.09 -3.92
N ALA A 135 27.80 -3.51 -2.90
CA ALA A 135 27.79 -4.89 -2.43
C ALA A 135 26.45 -5.23 -1.74
N GLU A 136 26.08 -6.51 -1.75
CA GLU A 136 24.86 -7.02 -1.11
C GLU A 136 24.79 -6.67 0.39
N GLU A 137 25.90 -6.80 1.11
CA GLU A 137 25.99 -6.41 2.51
C GLU A 137 25.69 -4.91 2.71
N THR A 138 26.21 -4.05 1.83
CA THR A 138 25.92 -2.60 1.87
C THR A 138 24.43 -2.35 1.61
N TYR A 139 23.84 -3.05 0.64
CA TYR A 139 22.41 -2.97 0.35
C TYR A 139 21.56 -3.34 1.55
N ILE A 140 21.86 -4.46 2.21
CA ILE A 140 21.15 -4.90 3.42
C ILE A 140 21.24 -3.85 4.52
N ASN A 141 22.45 -3.33 4.81
CA ASN A 141 22.65 -2.29 5.82
C ASN A 141 21.79 -1.02 5.51
N LEU A 142 21.75 -0.60 4.25
CA LEU A 142 20.95 0.54 3.82
C LEU A 142 19.44 0.26 3.91
N LEU A 143 18.97 -0.95 3.62
CA LEU A 143 17.57 -1.32 3.82
C LEU A 143 17.17 -1.23 5.29
N TYR A 144 18.00 -1.73 6.21
CA TYR A 144 17.74 -1.59 7.65
C TYR A 144 17.66 -0.13 8.08
N GLN A 145 18.57 0.70 7.58
CA GLN A 145 18.61 2.13 7.92
C GLN A 145 17.44 2.91 7.31
N ASN A 146 17.19 2.73 6.01
CA ASN A 146 16.26 3.54 5.25
C ASN A 146 14.79 3.09 5.42
N VAL A 147 14.56 1.79 5.60
CA VAL A 147 13.21 1.23 5.72
C VAL A 147 12.80 1.07 7.16
N LEU A 148 13.69 0.53 8.01
CA LEU A 148 13.39 0.20 9.40
C LEU A 148 13.94 1.21 10.42
N GLY A 149 14.72 2.19 9.97
CA GLY A 149 15.24 3.26 10.82
C GLY A 149 16.26 2.80 11.87
N ARG A 150 16.89 1.63 11.67
CA ARG A 150 17.88 1.07 12.61
C ARG A 150 19.05 0.40 11.89
N SER A 151 20.12 0.14 12.62
CA SER A 151 21.19 -0.74 12.13
C SER A 151 20.80 -2.21 12.30
N PRO A 152 21.21 -3.10 11.38
CA PRO A 152 21.06 -4.54 11.58
C PRO A 152 22.02 -5.06 12.65
N ALA A 153 21.68 -6.18 13.27
CA ALA A 153 22.62 -6.99 14.01
C ALA A 153 23.43 -7.88 13.04
N ASP A 154 24.62 -8.34 13.46
CA ASP A 154 25.51 -9.14 12.59
C ASP A 154 24.81 -10.38 12.02
N PHE A 155 24.02 -11.11 12.83
CA PHE A 155 23.29 -12.29 12.37
C PHE A 155 22.19 -11.97 11.34
N GLU A 156 21.62 -10.75 11.34
CA GLU A 156 20.63 -10.31 10.35
C GLU A 156 21.31 -10.06 8.99
N VAL A 157 22.51 -9.48 9.00
CA VAL A 157 23.32 -9.31 7.79
C VAL A 157 23.72 -10.67 7.22
N GLU A 158 24.24 -11.57 8.08
CA GLU A 158 24.63 -12.92 7.71
C GLU A 158 23.46 -13.70 7.10
N TYR A 159 22.27 -13.63 7.70
CA TYR A 159 21.07 -14.27 7.18
C TYR A 159 20.77 -13.89 5.72
N TYR A 160 20.84 -12.61 5.37
CA TYR A 160 20.56 -12.17 4.00
C TYR A 160 21.72 -12.46 3.05
N THR A 161 22.99 -12.27 3.47
CA THR A 161 24.15 -12.55 2.61
C THR A 161 24.23 -14.03 2.26
N ASP A 162 23.93 -14.94 3.18
CA ASP A 162 23.82 -16.38 2.91
C ASP A 162 22.73 -16.70 1.89
N ARG A 163 21.60 -16.00 1.94
CA ARG A 163 20.50 -16.19 0.99
C ARG A 163 20.84 -15.65 -0.40
N PHE A 164 21.58 -14.56 -0.50
CA PHE A 164 22.14 -14.09 -1.78
C PHE A 164 23.15 -15.10 -2.33
N ALA A 165 24.10 -15.55 -1.51
CA ALA A 165 25.13 -16.52 -1.92
C ALA A 165 24.54 -17.86 -2.38
N SER A 166 23.45 -18.32 -1.75
CA SER A 166 22.74 -19.55 -2.13
C SER A 166 21.74 -19.36 -3.29
N GLY A 167 21.51 -18.14 -3.76
CA GLY A 167 20.52 -17.83 -4.79
C GLY A 167 19.06 -18.00 -4.34
N THR A 168 18.80 -18.04 -3.02
CA THR A 168 17.44 -18.15 -2.46
C THR A 168 16.74 -16.81 -2.31
N THR A 169 17.43 -15.72 -2.55
CA THR A 169 16.87 -14.37 -2.70
C THR A 169 17.62 -13.58 -3.78
N ASP A 170 17.04 -12.47 -4.17
CA ASP A 170 17.62 -11.45 -5.05
C ASP A 170 17.29 -10.04 -4.52
N TRP A 171 17.78 -9.02 -5.19
CA TRP A 171 17.56 -7.62 -4.82
C TRP A 171 16.07 -7.26 -4.78
N ASN A 172 15.32 -7.69 -5.79
CA ASN A 172 13.90 -7.37 -5.92
C ASN A 172 13.09 -8.00 -4.78
N THR A 173 13.34 -9.29 -4.55
CA THR A 173 12.68 -10.07 -3.50
C THR A 173 13.03 -9.53 -2.12
N THR A 174 14.29 -9.15 -1.90
CA THR A 174 14.75 -8.60 -0.63
C THR A 174 14.10 -7.24 -0.36
N LEU A 175 13.99 -6.35 -1.36
CA LEU A 175 13.28 -5.08 -1.19
C LEU A 175 11.82 -5.30 -0.77
N VAL A 176 11.13 -6.24 -1.41
CA VAL A 176 9.75 -6.60 -1.05
C VAL A 176 9.66 -7.17 0.35
N PHE A 177 10.60 -8.03 0.77
CA PHE A 177 10.63 -8.56 2.14
C PHE A 177 10.77 -7.47 3.19
N PHE A 178 11.62 -6.46 2.94
CA PHE A 178 11.73 -5.33 3.85
C PHE A 178 10.46 -4.48 3.86
N ALA A 179 9.93 -4.14 2.67
CA ALA A 179 8.71 -3.36 2.54
C ALA A 179 7.51 -3.99 3.26
N GLU A 180 7.37 -5.32 3.16
CA GLU A 180 6.26 -6.10 3.74
C GLU A 180 6.61 -6.79 5.06
N SER A 181 7.78 -6.50 5.65
CA SER A 181 8.11 -7.03 6.97
C SER A 181 7.11 -6.55 8.03
N PRO A 182 6.79 -7.37 9.03
CA PRO A 182 5.92 -6.93 10.14
C PRO A 182 6.43 -5.65 10.82
N GLU A 183 7.76 -5.48 10.89
CA GLU A 183 8.38 -4.27 11.45
C GLU A 183 8.04 -3.03 10.61
N ASN A 184 8.23 -3.08 9.29
CA ASN A 184 7.90 -1.95 8.42
C ASN A 184 6.39 -1.69 8.32
N VAL A 185 5.57 -2.74 8.29
CA VAL A 185 4.10 -2.61 8.33
C VAL A 185 3.67 -1.82 9.56
N ALA A 186 4.24 -2.11 10.73
CA ALA A 186 3.94 -1.38 11.96
C ALA A 186 4.46 0.07 11.92
N LEU A 187 5.64 0.32 11.34
CA LEU A 187 6.20 1.66 11.20
C LEU A 187 5.40 2.56 10.26
N VAL A 188 4.84 1.99 9.20
CA VAL A 188 4.07 2.71 8.18
C VAL A 188 2.58 2.84 8.56
N ALA A 189 2.06 1.96 9.42
CA ALA A 189 0.65 1.96 9.80
C ALA A 189 0.07 3.34 10.13
N PRO A 190 0.71 4.18 10.97
CA PRO A 190 0.18 5.51 11.29
C PRO A 190 0.03 6.46 10.11
N GLN A 191 0.66 6.15 8.97
CA GLN A 191 0.59 6.98 7.77
C GLN A 191 -0.58 6.61 6.86
N ILE A 192 -1.09 5.38 6.97
CA ILE A 192 -2.11 4.82 6.08
C ILE A 192 -3.28 4.15 6.81
N GLU A 193 -3.30 4.12 8.15
CA GLU A 193 -4.37 3.47 8.93
C GLU A 193 -5.76 4.03 8.64
N ASP A 194 -5.84 5.31 8.26
CA ASP A 194 -7.07 5.98 7.85
C ASP A 194 -7.37 5.83 6.35
N GLY A 195 -6.72 4.88 5.67
CA GLY A 195 -6.84 4.66 4.23
C GLY A 195 -5.94 5.56 3.39
N ILE A 196 -5.90 5.32 2.08
CA ILE A 196 -5.05 6.07 1.14
C ILE A 196 -5.94 6.84 0.18
N TRP A 197 -5.88 8.18 0.24
CA TRP A 197 -6.57 9.06 -0.70
C TRP A 197 -5.69 9.40 -1.90
N MET A 198 -6.18 9.11 -3.10
CA MET A 198 -5.51 9.37 -4.38
C MET A 198 -6.39 10.27 -5.23
N PRO A 199 -6.18 11.60 -5.22
CA PRO A 199 -6.91 12.54 -6.08
C PRO A 199 -6.56 12.34 -7.55
N PHE A 200 -7.48 12.70 -8.46
CA PHE A 200 -7.25 12.74 -9.91
C PHE A 200 -6.49 14.00 -10.32
#